data_eb233a73af905676b0c7f29fd3ebbf54
#
_entry.id   eb233a73af905676b0c7f29fd3ebbf54
#
_cell.length_a   1.000
_cell.length_b   1.000
_cell.length_c   1.000
_cell.angle_alpha   90.00
_cell.angle_beta   90.00
_cell.angle_gamma   90.00
#
_symmetry.space_group_name_H-M   'P 1'
#
loop_
_entity.id
_entity.type
_entity.pdbx_description
1 polymer ?
#
loop_
_entity_poly.entity_id
_entity_poly.type
_entity_poly.pdbx_seq_one_letter_code
_entity_poly.pdbx_strand_id
1 'polypeptide(L)'
;ALIEAILDFPEEEIDFIKTTQSRERISKLHADFSELMKASRQGSILREGVTVVLVGSPNVGKSSLMNALSGSDVAIVTEIAGTTRDKIEHDIQIQGVPIRLIDTAGVRDTDDKVEKMGIERTMQAVERADVVLHLKDATNQLSDDEGNEILQKVVTRLRRGVPILDILNKCDVARTTPQEGIISISAKTGLGVDELKQRLLAIVGWESNTEGLFLARERHMENLYLAKEHLDIAQQFVSMDYPPLDLLAEELRLAGDALGDIVGETTPDDLLGMIFSRFCIGK
;
A
#
# COMPACT_ATOMS: atom_id res chain seq x y z
N ALA A 1 -5.86 30.60 -8.64
CA ALA A 1 -5.47 32.02 -8.93
C ALA A 1 -5.22 32.28 -10.43
N LEU A 2 -4.26 31.60 -11.13
CA LEU A 2 -3.93 31.93 -12.53
C LEU A 2 -5.07 31.56 -13.50
N ILE A 3 -5.65 30.35 -13.34
CA ILE A 3 -6.76 29.86 -14.17
C ILE A 3 -8.06 30.60 -13.86
N GLU A 4 -8.31 30.92 -12.60
CA GLU A 4 -9.44 31.75 -12.17
C GLU A 4 -9.38 33.17 -12.79
N ALA A 5 -8.19 33.74 -12.89
CA ALA A 5 -8.01 35.02 -13.57
C ALA A 5 -8.36 34.97 -15.08
N ILE A 6 -8.18 33.78 -15.72
CA ILE A 6 -8.59 33.57 -17.13
C ILE A 6 -10.11 33.46 -17.24
N LEU A 7 -10.79 32.83 -16.27
CA LEU A 7 -12.25 32.71 -16.25
C LEU A 7 -12.93 34.09 -16.10
N ASP A 8 -12.28 35.02 -15.40
CA ASP A 8 -12.78 36.39 -15.23
C ASP A 8 -12.61 37.28 -16.51
N PHE A 9 -11.72 36.88 -17.46
CA PHE A 9 -11.44 37.60 -18.70
C PHE A 9 -11.50 36.70 -19.94
N PRO A 10 -12.68 36.19 -20.34
CA PRO A 10 -12.86 35.17 -21.37
C PRO A 10 -12.43 35.57 -22.80
N GLU A 11 -12.29 36.85 -23.09
CA GLU A 11 -11.88 37.32 -24.43
C GLU A 11 -10.40 37.09 -24.76
N GLU A 12 -9.56 36.67 -23.77
CA GLU A 12 -8.13 36.41 -23.91
C GLU A 12 -7.75 34.94 -23.83
N GLU A 13 -8.73 34.02 -23.78
CA GLU A 13 -8.58 32.60 -23.39
C GLU A 13 -7.52 31.80 -24.19
N ILE A 14 -7.43 31.97 -25.50
CA ILE A 14 -6.64 31.06 -26.34
C ILE A 14 -5.14 31.38 -26.27
N ASP A 15 -4.79 32.63 -26.16
CA ASP A 15 -3.38 33.07 -26.13
C ASP A 15 -2.76 32.93 -24.75
N PHE A 16 -3.57 33.02 -23.69
CA PHE A 16 -3.09 32.97 -22.31
C PHE A 16 -2.59 31.61 -21.88
N ILE A 17 -3.25 30.50 -22.26
CA ILE A 17 -2.79 29.12 -21.98
C ILE A 17 -1.44 28.85 -22.66
N LYS A 18 -1.25 29.34 -23.87
CA LYS A 18 0.01 29.24 -24.62
C LYS A 18 1.09 30.14 -24.04
N THR A 19 0.74 31.37 -23.65
CA THR A 19 1.68 32.39 -23.16
C THR A 19 2.15 32.13 -21.73
N THR A 20 1.30 31.54 -20.88
CA THR A 20 1.61 31.32 -19.45
C THR A 20 2.33 30.00 -19.15
N GLN A 21 2.63 29.17 -20.16
CA GLN A 21 3.23 27.84 -19.96
C GLN A 21 2.43 26.97 -18.97
N SER A 22 1.10 27.19 -18.88
CA SER A 22 0.24 26.50 -17.89
C SER A 22 0.30 24.97 -18.07
N ARG A 23 0.35 24.51 -19.32
CA ARG A 23 0.50 23.08 -19.64
C ARG A 23 1.79 22.51 -19.07
N GLU A 24 2.92 23.19 -19.27
CA GLU A 24 4.23 22.76 -18.78
C GLU A 24 4.30 22.79 -17.24
N ARG A 25 3.68 23.80 -16.62
CA ARG A 25 3.62 23.92 -15.16
C ARG A 25 2.79 22.83 -14.52
N ILE A 26 1.63 22.49 -15.09
CA ILE A 26 0.78 21.41 -14.58
C ILE A 26 1.47 20.06 -14.78
N SER A 27 2.09 19.83 -15.95
CA SER A 27 2.85 18.58 -16.20
C SER A 27 4.04 18.44 -15.25
N LYS A 28 4.74 19.52 -14.95
CA LYS A 28 5.82 19.51 -13.97
C LYS A 28 5.29 19.23 -12.55
N LEU A 29 4.21 19.91 -12.15
CA LEU A 29 3.57 19.69 -10.85
C LEU A 29 3.15 18.23 -10.70
N HIS A 30 2.54 17.64 -11.73
CA HIS A 30 2.13 16.23 -11.74
C HIS A 30 3.34 15.28 -11.60
N ALA A 31 4.46 15.58 -12.28
CA ALA A 31 5.69 14.80 -12.16
C ALA A 31 6.30 14.90 -10.76
N ASP A 32 6.48 16.12 -10.25
CA ASP A 32 7.02 16.39 -8.90
C ASP A 32 6.14 15.73 -7.82
N PHE A 33 4.81 15.74 -8.00
CA PHE A 33 3.86 15.10 -7.11
C PHE A 33 3.96 13.57 -7.16
N SER A 34 4.19 13.00 -8.34
CA SER A 34 4.37 11.55 -8.49
C SER A 34 5.64 11.06 -7.78
N GLU A 35 6.71 11.82 -7.80
CA GLU A 35 7.93 11.55 -7.02
C GLU A 35 7.68 11.64 -5.51
N LEU A 36 6.95 12.68 -5.06
CA LEU A 36 6.55 12.82 -3.65
C LEU A 36 5.72 11.63 -3.18
N MET A 37 4.75 11.19 -3.97
CA MET A 37 3.93 10.01 -3.69
C MET A 37 4.78 8.75 -3.51
N LYS A 38 5.75 8.54 -4.40
CA LYS A 38 6.68 7.41 -4.33
C LYS A 38 7.51 7.45 -3.05
N ALA A 39 8.11 8.58 -2.73
CA ALA A 39 8.91 8.75 -1.50
C ALA A 39 8.05 8.59 -0.22
N SER A 40 6.83 9.14 -0.21
CA SER A 40 5.90 9.02 0.92
C SER A 40 5.46 7.57 1.15
N ARG A 41 5.20 6.81 0.07
CA ARG A 41 4.86 5.39 0.14
C ARG A 41 5.99 4.56 0.74
N GLN A 42 7.25 4.83 0.35
CA GLN A 42 8.42 4.18 0.94
C GLN A 42 8.50 4.43 2.46
N GLY A 43 8.29 5.67 2.88
CA GLY A 43 8.29 6.04 4.29
C GLY A 43 7.15 5.39 5.09
N SER A 44 5.95 5.27 4.51
CA SER A 44 4.81 4.56 5.11
C SER A 44 5.12 3.07 5.30
N ILE A 45 5.68 2.41 4.28
CA ILE A 45 6.09 1.00 4.34
C ILE A 45 7.09 0.75 5.48
N LEU A 46 8.07 1.62 5.68
CA LEU A 46 9.05 1.48 6.78
C LEU A 46 8.43 1.70 8.15
N ARG A 47 7.45 2.56 8.25
CA ARG A 47 6.83 2.94 9.53
C ARG A 47 5.75 1.96 9.98
N GLU A 48 4.85 1.61 9.09
CA GLU A 48 3.64 0.84 9.37
C GLU A 48 3.84 -0.65 9.10
N GLY A 49 4.85 -0.95 8.26
CA GLY A 49 5.11 -2.29 7.78
C GLY A 49 4.14 -2.70 6.67
N VAL A 50 4.26 -3.96 6.27
CA VAL A 50 3.44 -4.60 5.25
C VAL A 50 2.71 -5.78 5.86
N THR A 51 1.40 -5.84 5.68
CA THR A 51 0.58 -6.95 6.15
C THR A 51 0.43 -8.00 5.06
N VAL A 52 0.92 -9.20 5.32
CA VAL A 52 0.95 -10.34 4.38
C VAL A 52 0.11 -11.48 4.93
N VAL A 53 -0.90 -11.90 4.19
CA VAL A 53 -1.78 -13.01 4.57
C VAL A 53 -1.33 -14.29 3.88
N LEU A 54 -1.14 -15.37 4.66
CA LEU A 54 -0.80 -16.69 4.16
C LEU A 54 -2.07 -17.54 4.02
N VAL A 55 -2.38 -17.98 2.80
CA VAL A 55 -3.54 -18.79 2.47
C VAL A 55 -3.07 -20.12 1.87
N GLY A 56 -3.80 -21.19 2.15
CA GLY A 56 -3.55 -22.50 1.58
C GLY A 56 -4.04 -23.61 2.51
N SER A 57 -4.15 -24.83 1.96
CA SER A 57 -4.60 -26.02 2.67
C SER A 57 -3.74 -26.35 3.90
N PRO A 58 -4.24 -27.17 4.82
CA PRO A 58 -3.43 -27.69 5.91
C PRO A 58 -2.19 -28.44 5.41
N ASN A 59 -1.11 -28.36 6.15
CA ASN A 59 0.16 -29.02 5.84
C ASN A 59 0.82 -28.62 4.50
N VAL A 60 0.32 -27.59 3.81
CA VAL A 60 0.94 -27.03 2.61
C VAL A 60 2.30 -26.39 2.92
N GLY A 61 2.57 -26.08 4.19
CA GLY A 61 3.85 -25.56 4.67
C GLY A 61 3.84 -24.08 5.05
N LYS A 62 2.67 -23.51 5.43
CA LYS A 62 2.56 -22.09 5.88
C LYS A 62 3.51 -21.80 7.03
N SER A 63 3.48 -22.57 8.12
CA SER A 63 4.37 -22.38 9.27
C SER A 63 5.86 -22.58 8.92
N SER A 64 6.17 -23.50 7.99
CA SER A 64 7.53 -23.67 7.50
C SER A 64 8.01 -22.46 6.70
N LEU A 65 7.12 -21.87 5.89
CA LEU A 65 7.43 -20.66 5.14
C LEU A 65 7.62 -19.46 6.08
N MET A 66 6.78 -19.32 7.11
CA MET A 66 6.94 -18.27 8.11
C MET A 66 8.32 -18.35 8.79
N ASN A 67 8.74 -19.58 9.18
CA ASN A 67 10.06 -19.79 9.75
C ASN A 67 11.19 -19.49 8.75
N ALA A 68 11.04 -19.88 7.48
CA ALA A 68 12.02 -19.60 6.44
C ALA A 68 12.15 -18.09 6.12
N LEU A 69 11.04 -17.35 6.16
CA LEU A 69 11.04 -15.91 6.00
C LEU A 69 11.68 -15.19 7.20
N SER A 70 11.49 -15.72 8.42
CA SER A 70 12.05 -15.17 9.68
C SER A 70 13.54 -15.48 9.86
N GLY A 71 14.04 -16.52 9.24
CA GLY A 71 15.33 -17.17 9.61
C GLY A 71 16.61 -16.50 9.12
N SER A 72 16.58 -15.32 8.48
CA SER A 72 17.78 -14.65 7.99
C SER A 72 18.03 -13.27 8.58
N ASP A 73 17.02 -12.60 9.12
CA ASP A 73 17.17 -11.29 9.75
C ASP A 73 16.46 -11.30 11.11
N VAL A 74 17.22 -11.13 12.16
CA VAL A 74 16.82 -11.22 13.57
C VAL A 74 15.55 -10.40 13.80
N ALA A 75 14.44 -11.10 14.00
CA ALA A 75 13.24 -10.51 14.53
C ALA A 75 13.58 -9.87 15.88
N ILE A 76 13.38 -8.58 16.02
CA ILE A 76 13.24 -7.96 17.34
C ILE A 76 11.88 -8.41 17.85
N VAL A 77 11.84 -9.65 18.38
CA VAL A 77 10.71 -10.12 19.16
C VAL A 77 10.74 -9.33 20.46
N THR A 78 9.98 -8.26 20.54
CA THR A 78 9.59 -7.73 21.84
C THR A 78 8.65 -8.74 22.46
N GLU A 79 9.20 -9.70 23.20
CA GLU A 79 8.43 -10.57 24.08
C GLU A 79 7.78 -9.73 25.18
N ILE A 80 6.58 -9.24 24.92
CA ILE A 80 5.69 -8.84 26.00
C ILE A 80 5.17 -10.14 26.58
N ALA A 81 5.77 -10.56 27.69
CA ALA A 81 5.38 -11.75 28.45
C ALA A 81 3.89 -11.66 28.82
N GLY A 82 3.05 -12.52 28.28
CA GLY A 82 1.65 -12.64 28.68
C GLY A 82 0.62 -13.03 27.60
N THR A 83 0.97 -13.17 26.30
CA THR A 83 -0.01 -13.39 25.23
C THR A 83 0.25 -14.65 24.40
N THR A 84 0.67 -15.75 25.01
CA THR A 84 1.18 -16.97 24.32
C THR A 84 0.10 -17.95 23.83
N ARG A 85 -1.19 -17.57 23.72
CA ARG A 85 -2.24 -18.53 23.29
C ARG A 85 -2.98 -18.20 21.99
N ASP A 86 -2.79 -16.98 21.41
CA ASP A 86 -3.53 -16.57 20.21
C ASP A 86 -2.63 -15.81 19.20
N LYS A 87 -1.41 -16.29 18.89
CA LYS A 87 -0.56 -15.61 17.87
C LYS A 87 -1.00 -16.04 16.47
N ILE A 88 -1.95 -15.32 15.89
CA ILE A 88 -2.33 -15.36 14.47
C ILE A 88 -1.34 -14.51 13.65
N GLU A 89 -0.64 -13.58 14.30
CA GLU A 89 0.26 -12.60 13.68
C GLU A 89 1.71 -12.89 14.07
N HIS A 90 2.61 -12.82 13.07
CA HIS A 90 4.06 -12.95 13.27
C HIS A 90 4.76 -11.76 12.60
N ASP A 91 5.45 -10.96 13.40
CA ASP A 91 6.23 -9.84 12.90
C ASP A 91 7.65 -10.32 12.53
N ILE A 92 8.05 -10.05 11.30
CA ILE A 92 9.40 -10.31 10.77
C ILE A 92 9.94 -9.06 10.10
N GLN A 93 11.21 -9.09 9.67
CA GLN A 93 11.80 -8.01 8.89
C GLN A 93 12.43 -8.59 7.61
N ILE A 94 12.17 -7.96 6.47
CA ILE A 94 12.79 -8.31 5.19
C ILE A 94 13.48 -7.07 4.63
N GLN A 95 14.80 -7.07 4.53
CA GLN A 95 15.63 -5.94 4.05
C GLN A 95 15.28 -4.60 4.76
N GLY A 96 15.07 -4.64 6.06
CA GLY A 96 14.72 -3.46 6.85
C GLY A 96 13.22 -3.11 6.88
N VAL A 97 12.40 -3.74 6.04
CA VAL A 97 10.95 -3.53 6.00
C VAL A 97 10.25 -4.42 7.03
N PRO A 98 9.47 -3.86 7.97
CA PRO A 98 8.64 -4.66 8.86
C PRO A 98 7.55 -5.38 8.07
N ILE A 99 7.41 -6.69 8.28
CA ILE A 99 6.38 -7.52 7.64
C ILE A 99 5.58 -8.22 8.72
N ARG A 100 4.28 -8.02 8.73
CA ARG A 100 3.34 -8.73 9.58
C ARG A 100 2.72 -9.88 8.80
N LEU A 101 3.08 -11.12 9.18
CA LEU A 101 2.51 -12.33 8.59
C LEU A 101 1.27 -12.77 9.36
N ILE A 102 0.16 -13.00 8.65
CA ILE A 102 -1.09 -13.48 9.20
C ILE A 102 -1.32 -14.91 8.67
N ASP A 103 -1.38 -15.89 9.58
CA ASP A 103 -1.68 -17.28 9.21
C ASP A 103 -3.20 -17.53 9.24
N THR A 104 -3.73 -18.01 8.12
CA THR A 104 -5.14 -18.43 8.02
C THR A 104 -5.37 -19.89 8.41
N ALA A 105 -4.42 -20.55 9.07
CA ALA A 105 -4.53 -21.98 9.43
C ALA A 105 -5.77 -22.34 10.28
N GLY A 106 -6.33 -21.34 11.00
CA GLY A 106 -7.54 -21.53 11.81
C GLY A 106 -8.84 -21.20 11.08
N VAL A 107 -8.80 -20.76 9.82
CA VAL A 107 -10.00 -20.35 9.07
C VAL A 107 -10.69 -21.58 8.46
N ARG A 108 -11.42 -22.30 9.30
CA ARG A 108 -12.27 -23.43 8.90
C ARG A 108 -13.68 -23.22 9.41
N ASP A 109 -14.63 -23.88 8.75
CA ASP A 109 -15.97 -23.90 9.30
C ASP A 109 -16.00 -24.72 10.60
N THR A 110 -16.44 -24.09 11.68
CA THR A 110 -16.50 -24.69 13.00
C THR A 110 -17.77 -24.26 13.71
N ASP A 111 -18.30 -25.11 14.57
CA ASP A 111 -19.43 -24.77 15.44
C ASP A 111 -18.99 -24.24 16.81
N ASP A 112 -17.70 -24.35 17.13
CA ASP A 112 -17.14 -23.85 18.38
C ASP A 112 -17.12 -22.32 18.42
N LYS A 113 -17.68 -21.75 19.50
CA LYS A 113 -17.74 -20.28 19.67
C LYS A 113 -16.38 -19.62 19.81
N VAL A 114 -15.41 -20.30 20.43
CA VAL A 114 -14.07 -19.76 20.65
C VAL A 114 -13.29 -19.73 19.33
N GLU A 115 -13.40 -20.80 18.53
CA GLU A 115 -12.81 -20.86 17.20
C GLU A 115 -13.43 -19.81 16.27
N LYS A 116 -14.77 -19.62 16.30
CA LYS A 116 -15.46 -18.55 15.54
C LYS A 116 -14.91 -17.15 15.85
N MET A 117 -14.64 -16.87 17.12
CA MET A 117 -14.02 -15.62 17.50
C MET A 117 -12.59 -15.46 16.97
N GLY A 118 -11.82 -16.54 16.94
CA GLY A 118 -10.48 -16.58 16.33
C GLY A 118 -10.53 -16.31 14.82
N ILE A 119 -11.46 -16.97 14.11
CA ILE A 119 -11.69 -16.78 12.68
C ILE A 119 -12.05 -15.32 12.38
N GLU A 120 -12.96 -14.71 13.13
CA GLU A 120 -13.37 -13.32 12.91
C GLU A 120 -12.21 -12.34 13.12
N ARG A 121 -11.35 -12.56 14.14
CA ARG A 121 -10.11 -11.77 14.31
C ARG A 121 -9.17 -11.91 13.12
N THR A 122 -8.98 -13.14 12.62
CA THR A 122 -8.18 -13.37 11.42
C THR A 122 -8.76 -12.62 10.22
N MET A 123 -10.08 -12.65 10.04
CA MET A 123 -10.75 -11.95 8.94
C MET A 123 -10.65 -10.43 9.05
N GLN A 124 -10.69 -9.85 10.27
CA GLN A 124 -10.43 -8.43 10.48
C GLN A 124 -8.99 -8.05 10.13
N ALA A 125 -8.03 -8.92 10.41
CA ALA A 125 -6.64 -8.71 10.01
C ALA A 125 -6.46 -8.82 8.48
N VAL A 126 -7.20 -9.73 7.82
CA VAL A 126 -7.24 -9.88 6.36
C VAL A 126 -7.73 -8.59 5.66
N GLU A 127 -8.68 -7.86 6.25
CA GLU A 127 -9.18 -6.59 5.69
C GLU A 127 -8.08 -5.52 5.53
N ARG A 128 -6.98 -5.65 6.28
CA ARG A 128 -5.82 -4.76 6.24
C ARG A 128 -4.67 -5.30 5.39
N ALA A 129 -4.84 -6.44 4.74
CA ALA A 129 -3.79 -7.07 3.95
C ALA A 129 -3.32 -6.18 2.80
N ASP A 130 -2.01 -6.14 2.60
CA ASP A 130 -1.35 -5.50 1.46
C ASP A 130 -1.01 -6.51 0.37
N VAL A 131 -0.78 -7.79 0.75
CA VAL A 131 -0.48 -8.89 -0.17
C VAL A 131 -1.06 -10.18 0.39
N VAL A 132 -1.52 -11.07 -0.49
CA VAL A 132 -1.89 -12.44 -0.16
C VAL A 132 -0.89 -13.41 -0.80
N LEU A 133 -0.34 -14.32 -0.01
CA LEU A 133 0.48 -15.43 -0.47
C LEU A 133 -0.38 -16.69 -0.47
N HIS A 134 -0.73 -17.19 -1.65
CA HIS A 134 -1.51 -18.40 -1.82
C HIS A 134 -0.58 -19.59 -2.05
N LEU A 135 -0.42 -20.42 -1.01
CA LEU A 135 0.46 -21.57 -1.01
C LEU A 135 -0.24 -22.82 -1.54
N LYS A 136 0.39 -23.45 -2.52
CA LYS A 136 0.00 -24.75 -3.12
C LYS A 136 1.09 -25.77 -2.88
N ASP A 137 0.71 -27.05 -2.74
CA ASP A 137 1.65 -28.15 -2.58
C ASP A 137 2.08 -28.71 -3.92
N ALA A 138 3.37 -28.64 -4.25
CA ALA A 138 3.93 -29.18 -5.49
C ALA A 138 3.75 -30.68 -5.64
N THR A 139 3.62 -31.42 -4.53
CA THR A 139 3.41 -32.87 -4.52
C THR A 139 1.97 -33.28 -4.80
N ASN A 140 1.01 -32.33 -4.70
CA ASN A 140 -0.41 -32.61 -4.88
C ASN A 140 -1.08 -31.49 -5.70
N GLN A 141 -0.68 -31.35 -6.96
CA GLN A 141 -1.17 -30.26 -7.82
C GLN A 141 -2.61 -30.45 -8.32
N LEU A 142 -3.21 -31.65 -8.16
CA LEU A 142 -4.46 -32.01 -8.86
C LEU A 142 -5.74 -31.63 -8.09
N SER A 143 -5.67 -31.34 -6.80
CA SER A 143 -6.87 -30.93 -6.03
C SER A 143 -6.46 -30.17 -4.75
N ASP A 144 -6.37 -28.86 -4.83
CA ASP A 144 -6.29 -27.99 -3.65
C ASP A 144 -7.62 -27.27 -3.43
N ASP A 145 -8.70 -28.06 -3.37
CA ASP A 145 -10.06 -27.51 -3.22
C ASP A 145 -10.20 -26.77 -1.89
N GLU A 146 -9.65 -27.30 -0.80
CA GLU A 146 -9.68 -26.65 0.52
C GLU A 146 -8.90 -25.33 0.54
N GLY A 147 -7.71 -25.29 -0.09
CA GLY A 147 -6.93 -24.05 -0.20
C GLY A 147 -7.65 -22.98 -1.02
N ASN A 148 -8.30 -23.40 -2.11
CA ASN A 148 -9.10 -22.50 -2.96
C ASN A 148 -10.35 -21.99 -2.23
N GLU A 149 -11.04 -22.81 -1.42
CA GLU A 149 -12.17 -22.37 -0.59
C GLU A 149 -11.74 -21.32 0.44
N ILE A 150 -10.61 -21.53 1.12
CA ILE A 150 -10.04 -20.55 2.06
C ILE A 150 -9.71 -19.26 1.32
N LEU A 151 -9.07 -19.34 0.15
CA LEU A 151 -8.76 -18.16 -0.68
C LEU A 151 -10.01 -17.39 -1.04
N GLN A 152 -11.08 -18.05 -1.46
CA GLN A 152 -12.35 -17.39 -1.78
C GLN A 152 -12.92 -16.63 -0.58
N LYS A 153 -12.92 -17.24 0.62
CA LYS A 153 -13.35 -16.58 1.85
C LYS A 153 -12.50 -15.33 2.15
N VAL A 154 -11.18 -15.43 1.97
CA VAL A 154 -10.24 -14.31 2.15
C VAL A 154 -10.52 -13.20 1.13
N VAL A 155 -10.66 -13.53 -0.16
CA VAL A 155 -10.89 -12.57 -1.24
C VAL A 155 -12.16 -11.73 -1.02
N THR A 156 -13.22 -12.31 -0.45
CA THR A 156 -14.46 -11.57 -0.15
C THR A 156 -14.29 -10.46 0.89
N ARG A 157 -13.23 -10.52 1.71
CA ARG A 157 -12.92 -9.55 2.77
C ARG A 157 -11.80 -8.58 2.39
N LEU A 158 -11.05 -8.87 1.32
CA LEU A 158 -9.94 -8.02 0.88
C LEU A 158 -10.43 -6.68 0.32
N ARG A 159 -9.64 -5.65 0.51
CA ARG A 159 -9.78 -4.39 -0.23
C ARG A 159 -9.57 -4.64 -1.73
N ARG A 160 -10.20 -3.85 -2.57
CA ARG A 160 -10.01 -3.96 -4.02
C ARG A 160 -8.56 -3.72 -4.40
N GLY A 161 -8.02 -4.55 -5.30
CA GLY A 161 -6.68 -4.38 -5.85
C GLY A 161 -5.55 -4.98 -5.03
N VAL A 162 -5.83 -5.66 -3.90
CA VAL A 162 -4.79 -6.39 -3.15
C VAL A 162 -4.23 -7.51 -4.03
N PRO A 163 -2.91 -7.54 -4.29
CA PRO A 163 -2.29 -8.56 -5.13
C PRO A 163 -2.26 -9.92 -4.43
N ILE A 164 -2.46 -10.98 -5.23
CA ILE A 164 -2.37 -12.37 -4.80
C ILE A 164 -1.19 -13.01 -5.53
N LEU A 165 -0.25 -13.58 -4.77
CA LEU A 165 0.89 -14.33 -5.28
C LEU A 165 0.66 -15.83 -5.11
N ASP A 166 0.61 -16.56 -6.21
CA ASP A 166 0.61 -18.02 -6.20
C ASP A 166 2.02 -18.56 -5.93
N ILE A 167 2.14 -19.40 -4.92
CA ILE A 167 3.40 -19.99 -4.47
C ILE A 167 3.26 -21.53 -4.49
N LEU A 168 4.16 -22.17 -5.19
CA LEU A 168 4.26 -23.62 -5.23
C LEU A 168 5.36 -24.07 -4.27
N ASN A 169 4.97 -24.65 -3.12
CA ASN A 169 5.90 -25.11 -2.10
C ASN A 169 6.23 -26.59 -2.23
N LYS A 170 7.26 -27.04 -1.54
CA LYS A 170 7.81 -28.42 -1.54
C LYS A 170 8.46 -28.84 -2.86
N CYS A 171 9.04 -27.90 -3.58
CA CYS A 171 9.75 -28.15 -4.85
C CYS A 171 11.06 -28.96 -4.68
N ASP A 172 11.49 -29.21 -3.44
CA ASP A 172 12.58 -30.14 -3.13
C ASP A 172 12.18 -31.61 -3.29
N VAL A 173 10.88 -31.90 -3.21
CA VAL A 173 10.36 -33.28 -3.29
C VAL A 173 9.72 -33.55 -4.66
N ALA A 174 9.07 -32.54 -5.26
CA ALA A 174 8.40 -32.67 -6.55
C ALA A 174 9.19 -31.96 -7.65
N ARG A 175 9.38 -32.66 -8.81
CA ARG A 175 9.90 -32.00 -10.01
C ARG A 175 8.80 -31.12 -10.61
N THR A 176 8.99 -29.81 -10.52
CA THR A 176 8.06 -28.84 -11.09
C THR A 176 8.68 -28.17 -12.30
N THR A 177 7.89 -27.95 -13.35
CA THR A 177 8.27 -27.05 -14.45
C THR A 177 7.96 -25.61 -14.03
N PRO A 178 8.85 -24.65 -14.28
CA PRO A 178 8.56 -23.25 -14.05
C PRO A 178 7.27 -22.84 -14.77
N GLN A 179 6.37 -22.17 -14.05
CA GLN A 179 5.13 -21.64 -14.59
C GLN A 179 5.17 -20.12 -14.47
N GLU A 180 4.76 -19.41 -15.50
CA GLU A 180 4.73 -17.96 -15.49
C GLU A 180 3.76 -17.45 -14.41
N GLY A 181 4.22 -16.51 -13.59
CA GLY A 181 3.42 -15.93 -12.50
C GLY A 181 3.40 -16.75 -11.19
N ILE A 182 3.97 -17.97 -11.15
CA ILE A 182 4.03 -18.82 -9.95
C ILE A 182 5.47 -18.87 -9.44
N ILE A 183 5.64 -18.60 -8.14
CA ILE A 183 6.94 -18.71 -7.48
C ILE A 183 7.09 -20.11 -6.89
N SER A 184 8.11 -20.84 -7.33
CA SER A 184 8.42 -22.19 -6.85
C SER A 184 9.42 -22.13 -5.71
N ILE A 185 9.05 -22.67 -4.54
CA ILE A 185 9.89 -22.66 -3.34
C ILE A 185 10.00 -24.03 -2.68
N SER A 186 10.99 -24.17 -1.83
CA SER A 186 10.99 -25.14 -0.75
C SER A 186 11.22 -24.41 0.57
N ALA A 187 10.17 -24.24 1.34
CA ALA A 187 10.25 -23.64 2.68
C ALA A 187 11.16 -24.43 3.63
N LYS A 188 11.38 -25.73 3.35
CA LYS A 188 12.24 -26.62 4.14
C LYS A 188 13.72 -26.37 3.86
N THR A 189 14.11 -26.18 2.59
CA THR A 189 15.52 -26.06 2.18
C THR A 189 15.95 -24.60 1.96
N GLY A 190 15.01 -23.67 1.93
CA GLY A 190 15.25 -22.26 1.59
C GLY A 190 15.28 -21.96 0.09
N LEU A 191 15.15 -22.97 -0.78
CA LEU A 191 15.14 -22.76 -2.22
C LEU A 191 14.00 -21.82 -2.63
N GLY A 192 14.31 -20.80 -3.44
CA GLY A 192 13.33 -19.84 -3.96
C GLY A 192 12.78 -18.82 -2.93
N VAL A 193 13.16 -18.92 -1.65
CA VAL A 193 12.67 -18.01 -0.60
C VAL A 193 13.18 -16.58 -0.80
N ASP A 194 14.42 -16.41 -1.25
CA ASP A 194 14.97 -15.07 -1.51
C ASP A 194 14.31 -14.41 -2.72
N GLU A 195 13.97 -15.17 -3.75
CA GLU A 195 13.17 -14.68 -4.88
C GLU A 195 11.78 -14.22 -4.41
N LEU A 196 11.13 -15.01 -3.54
CA LEU A 196 9.85 -14.63 -2.92
C LEU A 196 9.97 -13.33 -2.13
N LYS A 197 11.02 -13.15 -1.31
CA LYS A 197 11.28 -11.91 -0.56
C LYS A 197 11.41 -10.71 -1.50
N GLN A 198 12.19 -10.83 -2.57
CA GLN A 198 12.37 -9.76 -3.56
C GLN A 198 11.05 -9.43 -4.26
N ARG A 199 10.31 -10.45 -4.67
CA ARG A 199 9.02 -10.27 -5.35
C ARG A 199 7.97 -9.62 -4.45
N LEU A 200 7.93 -10.00 -3.17
CA LEU A 200 7.07 -9.42 -2.16
C LEU A 200 7.36 -7.92 -1.99
N LEU A 201 8.63 -7.56 -1.82
CA LEU A 201 9.05 -6.17 -1.68
C LEU A 201 8.74 -5.36 -2.95
N ALA A 202 8.97 -5.92 -4.13
CA ALA A 202 8.66 -5.26 -5.41
C ALA A 202 7.15 -4.98 -5.58
N ILE A 203 6.28 -5.92 -5.18
CA ILE A 203 4.82 -5.77 -5.28
C ILE A 203 4.30 -4.67 -4.37
N VAL A 204 4.81 -4.55 -3.16
CA VAL A 204 4.43 -3.45 -2.27
C VAL A 204 5.07 -2.11 -2.67
N GLY A 205 5.93 -2.14 -3.70
CA GLY A 205 6.59 -0.97 -4.25
C GLY A 205 7.80 -0.51 -3.44
N TRP A 206 8.43 -1.42 -2.66
CA TRP A 206 9.66 -1.11 -1.95
C TRP A 206 10.86 -1.05 -2.90
N GLU A 207 11.63 0.02 -2.81
CA GLU A 207 12.91 0.20 -3.49
C GLU A 207 14.01 0.39 -2.45
N SER A 208 15.13 -0.30 -2.60
CA SER A 208 16.26 -0.25 -1.65
C SER A 208 16.98 1.10 -1.60
N ASN A 209 16.68 2.01 -2.52
CA ASN A 209 17.30 3.33 -2.58
C ASN A 209 16.47 4.33 -1.74
N THR A 210 16.92 4.57 -0.50
CA THR A 210 16.13 5.26 0.55
C THR A 210 16.54 6.73 0.75
N GLU A 211 17.16 7.38 -0.22
CA GLU A 211 17.45 8.82 -0.14
C GLU A 211 16.15 9.63 -0.28
N GLY A 212 15.84 10.46 0.71
CA GLY A 212 14.71 11.39 0.67
C GLY A 212 13.37 10.83 1.16
N LEU A 213 13.39 9.84 2.08
CA LEU A 213 12.17 9.26 2.63
C LEU A 213 11.35 10.29 3.46
N PHE A 214 10.07 10.42 3.14
CA PHE A 214 9.11 11.16 3.94
C PHE A 214 8.26 10.20 4.77
N LEU A 215 8.33 10.31 6.09
CA LEU A 215 7.50 9.52 7.01
C LEU A 215 6.07 10.04 7.02
N ALA A 216 5.30 9.70 5.99
CA ALA A 216 3.87 10.02 5.93
C ALA A 216 3.07 9.14 6.91
N ARG A 217 1.99 9.70 7.47
CA ARG A 217 0.99 8.93 8.24
C ARG A 217 -0.06 8.39 7.28
N GLU A 218 -0.76 7.32 7.64
CA GLU A 218 -1.84 6.73 6.83
C GLU A 218 -2.84 7.79 6.32
N ARG A 219 -3.33 8.66 7.22
CA ARG A 219 -4.22 9.78 6.85
C ARG A 219 -3.61 10.75 5.83
N HIS A 220 -2.27 10.94 5.86
CA HIS A 220 -1.59 11.77 4.85
C HIS A 220 -1.55 11.07 3.51
N MET A 221 -1.40 9.73 3.50
CA MET A 221 -1.42 8.96 2.26
C MET A 221 -2.79 8.99 1.60
N GLU A 222 -3.89 8.92 2.36
CA GLU A 222 -5.26 9.06 1.84
C GLU A 222 -5.45 10.41 1.12
N ASN A 223 -5.05 11.51 1.77
CA ASN A 223 -5.13 12.85 1.18
C ASN A 223 -4.19 13.02 -0.02
N LEU A 224 -3.01 12.40 0.00
CA LEU A 224 -2.10 12.38 -1.15
C LEU A 224 -2.72 11.60 -2.33
N TYR A 225 -3.40 10.48 -2.10
CA TYR A 225 -4.11 9.75 -3.16
C TYR A 225 -5.24 10.57 -3.76
N LEU A 226 -6.03 11.27 -2.91
CA LEU A 226 -7.09 12.14 -3.36
C LEU A 226 -6.55 13.30 -4.20
N ALA A 227 -5.49 13.97 -3.73
CA ALA A 227 -4.82 15.04 -4.49
C ALA A 227 -4.28 14.53 -5.83
N LYS A 228 -3.73 13.30 -5.86
CA LYS A 228 -3.25 12.68 -7.10
C LYS A 228 -4.37 12.45 -8.11
N GLU A 229 -5.51 11.93 -7.67
CA GLU A 229 -6.67 11.69 -8.54
C GLU A 229 -7.09 12.98 -9.24
N HIS A 230 -7.23 14.08 -8.51
CA HIS A 230 -7.56 15.38 -9.06
C HIS A 230 -6.47 15.93 -10.00
N LEU A 231 -5.19 15.74 -9.67
CA LEU A 231 -4.09 16.15 -10.55
C LEU A 231 -4.02 15.31 -11.83
N ASP A 232 -4.35 14.01 -11.79
CA ASP A 232 -4.42 13.15 -12.97
C ASP A 232 -5.52 13.64 -13.92
N ILE A 233 -6.69 14.03 -13.39
CA ILE A 233 -7.79 14.61 -14.16
C ILE A 233 -7.38 15.97 -14.74
N ALA A 234 -6.78 16.85 -13.94
CA ALA A 234 -6.27 18.14 -14.39
C ALA A 234 -5.25 17.99 -15.53
N GLN A 235 -4.35 17.01 -15.45
CA GLN A 235 -3.38 16.70 -16.50
C GLN A 235 -4.06 16.24 -17.80
N GLN A 236 -5.15 15.46 -17.71
CA GLN A 236 -5.95 15.09 -18.88
C GLN A 236 -6.60 16.30 -19.53
N PHE A 237 -7.24 17.17 -18.74
CA PHE A 237 -7.89 18.38 -19.25
C PHE A 237 -6.91 19.33 -19.95
N VAL A 238 -5.77 19.59 -19.32
CA VAL A 238 -4.76 20.51 -19.90
C VAL A 238 -4.12 19.96 -21.18
N SER A 239 -4.21 18.65 -21.40
CA SER A 239 -3.67 17.97 -22.59
C SER A 239 -4.61 18.07 -23.81
N MET A 240 -5.87 18.48 -23.62
CA MET A 240 -6.84 18.67 -24.69
C MET A 240 -6.51 19.89 -25.53
N ASP A 241 -6.94 19.91 -26.80
CA ASP A 241 -6.79 21.07 -27.69
C ASP A 241 -7.61 22.26 -27.18
N TYR A 242 -8.76 21.99 -26.58
CA TYR A 242 -9.67 22.96 -25.97
C TYR A 242 -9.96 22.51 -24.52
N PRO A 243 -9.10 22.86 -23.54
CA PRO A 243 -9.29 22.48 -22.16
C PRO A 243 -10.53 23.13 -21.56
N PRO A 244 -11.37 22.41 -20.81
CA PRO A 244 -12.47 22.98 -20.04
C PRO A 244 -11.90 23.71 -18.80
N LEU A 245 -11.70 25.03 -18.89
CA LEU A 245 -10.94 25.81 -17.90
C LEU A 245 -11.60 25.84 -16.52
N ASP A 246 -12.91 25.89 -16.46
CA ASP A 246 -13.70 25.82 -15.24
C ASP A 246 -13.51 24.48 -14.51
N LEU A 247 -13.59 23.37 -15.24
CA LEU A 247 -13.34 22.06 -14.67
C LEU A 247 -11.86 21.87 -14.27
N LEU A 248 -10.94 22.39 -15.09
CA LEU A 248 -9.51 22.37 -14.76
C LEU A 248 -9.21 23.17 -13.48
N ALA A 249 -9.84 24.34 -13.30
CA ALA A 249 -9.70 25.15 -12.10
C ALA A 249 -10.22 24.41 -10.86
N GLU A 250 -11.38 23.76 -10.98
CA GLU A 250 -11.99 23.01 -9.90
C GLU A 250 -11.13 21.80 -9.50
N GLU A 251 -10.60 21.02 -10.45
CA GLU A 251 -9.72 19.89 -10.14
C GLU A 251 -8.43 20.34 -9.43
N LEU A 252 -7.84 21.45 -9.85
CA LEU A 252 -6.66 22.00 -9.17
C LEU A 252 -6.99 22.57 -7.79
N ARG A 253 -8.19 23.09 -7.58
CA ARG A 253 -8.67 23.53 -6.27
C ARG A 253 -8.84 22.34 -5.33
N LEU A 254 -9.53 21.28 -5.77
CA LEU A 254 -9.74 20.05 -5.00
C LEU A 254 -8.42 19.35 -4.63
N ALA A 255 -7.46 19.32 -5.57
CA ALA A 255 -6.11 18.84 -5.25
C ALA A 255 -5.43 19.69 -4.17
N GLY A 256 -5.59 21.02 -4.24
CA GLY A 256 -5.07 21.95 -3.24
C GLY A 256 -5.70 21.77 -1.87
N ASP A 257 -7.01 21.59 -1.80
CA ASP A 257 -7.76 21.36 -0.55
C ASP A 257 -7.29 20.05 0.13
N ALA A 258 -7.16 18.96 -0.65
CA ALA A 258 -6.66 17.69 -0.13
C ALA A 258 -5.22 17.79 0.44
N LEU A 259 -4.36 18.61 -0.16
CA LEU A 259 -3.03 18.90 0.37
C LEU A 259 -3.09 19.81 1.60
N GLY A 260 -4.03 20.76 1.65
CA GLY A 260 -4.28 21.62 2.79
C GLY A 260 -4.58 20.83 4.06
N ASP A 261 -5.38 19.77 3.96
CA ASP A 261 -5.70 18.87 5.06
C ASP A 261 -4.48 18.13 5.66
N ILE A 262 -3.40 17.97 4.88
CA ILE A 262 -2.15 17.37 5.38
C ILE A 262 -1.35 18.37 6.20
N VAL A 263 -1.26 19.60 5.72
CA VAL A 263 -0.42 20.67 6.31
C VAL A 263 -1.15 21.37 7.46
N GLY A 264 -2.47 21.24 7.50
CA GLY A 264 -3.39 22.04 8.30
C GLY A 264 -3.72 23.34 7.56
N GLU A 265 -5.00 23.65 7.39
CA GLU A 265 -5.40 24.95 6.86
C GLU A 265 -4.87 26.05 7.77
N THR A 266 -4.08 26.95 7.22
CA THR A 266 -3.88 28.25 7.85
C THR A 266 -5.17 29.03 7.62
N THR A 267 -6.05 29.01 8.61
CA THR A 267 -7.25 29.83 8.58
C THR A 267 -6.86 31.32 8.55
N PRO A 268 -7.69 32.22 8.02
CA PRO A 268 -7.46 33.66 8.14
C PRO A 268 -7.17 34.08 9.59
N ASP A 269 -7.74 33.41 10.59
CA ASP A 269 -7.50 33.65 12.01
C ASP A 269 -6.10 33.19 12.45
N ASP A 270 -5.58 32.07 11.91
CA ASP A 270 -4.20 31.63 12.16
C ASP A 270 -3.19 32.60 11.55
N LEU A 271 -3.49 33.13 10.34
CA LEU A 271 -2.68 34.14 9.67
C LEU A 271 -2.68 35.45 10.48
N LEU A 272 -3.83 35.87 10.97
CA LEU A 272 -3.96 37.00 11.88
C LEU A 272 -3.21 36.75 13.19
N GLY A 273 -3.33 35.57 13.76
CA GLY A 273 -2.58 35.14 14.95
C GLY A 273 -1.06 35.20 14.74
N MET A 274 -0.56 34.72 13.60
CA MET A 274 0.86 34.80 13.23
C MET A 274 1.32 36.23 13.00
N ILE A 275 0.50 37.07 12.37
CA ILE A 275 0.78 38.49 12.16
C ILE A 275 0.85 39.19 13.53
N PHE A 276 -0.14 39.03 14.39
CA PHE A 276 -0.17 39.66 15.72
C PHE A 276 0.89 39.14 16.68
N SER A 277 1.33 37.85 16.55
CA SER A 277 2.43 37.33 17.36
C SER A 277 3.80 37.91 16.98
N ARG A 278 3.96 38.42 15.75
CA ARG A 278 5.18 39.11 15.29
C ARG A 278 5.17 40.60 15.54
N PHE A 279 3.99 41.16 15.72
CA PHE A 279 3.84 42.56 16.19
C PHE A 279 3.72 42.50 17.71
N CYS A 280 4.83 42.61 18.44
CA CYS A 280 4.82 43.05 19.83
C CYS A 280 4.16 44.41 19.82
N ILE A 281 2.83 44.46 20.03
CA ILE A 281 2.14 45.72 20.37
C ILE A 281 2.61 46.04 21.78
N GLY A 282 3.48 47.05 21.81
CA GLY A 282 4.16 47.52 22.99
C GLY A 282 3.22 47.86 24.15
N LYS A 283 3.79 47.69 25.32
CA LYS A 283 3.37 48.43 26.50
C LYS A 283 3.50 49.92 26.24
#